data_abe58bdb1a5f9d233f5973db449c62c1
#
_entry.id   abe58bdb1a5f9d233f5973db449c62c1
#
_cell.length_a   1.000
_cell.length_b   1.000
_cell.length_c   1.000
_cell.angle_alpha   90.00
_cell.angle_beta   90.00
_cell.angle_gamma   90.00
#
_symmetry.space_group_name_H-M   'P 1'
#
loop_
_entity.id
_entity.type
_entity.pdbx_description
1 polymer ?
#
loop_
_entity_poly.entity_id
_entity_poly.type
_entity_poly.pdbx_seq_one_letter_code
_entity_poly.pdbx_strand_id
1 'polypeptide(L)'
;MRLLFKIAGLIIILTTCTAIGFLKAISLKKRCKRLTEIINGFLKLKEKLRLRVGDKKRLLCECFGSQHNLTEGLKKEDITLFNDFLNTFGSGDTHSELQRCEAFIGLFDIKIDEATAELNSQAQLYKGLGFLCGVFICIFFL
;
A
#
# COMPACT_ATOMS: atom_id res chain seq x y z
N MET A 1 -38.46 25.56 -10.17
CA MET A 1 -37.15 25.74 -10.86
C MET A 1 -36.01 25.96 -9.87
N ARG A 2 -35.98 27.03 -9.07
CA ARG A 2 -34.85 27.33 -8.13
C ARG A 2 -34.63 26.24 -7.09
N LEU A 3 -35.64 25.57 -6.58
CA LEU A 3 -35.53 24.50 -5.59
C LEU A 3 -34.88 23.23 -6.17
N LEU A 4 -35.22 22.87 -7.41
CA LEU A 4 -34.63 21.73 -8.10
C LEU A 4 -33.12 21.93 -8.35
N PHE A 5 -32.70 23.14 -8.72
CA PHE A 5 -31.27 23.45 -8.88
C PHE A 5 -30.50 23.39 -7.56
N LYS A 6 -31.11 23.82 -6.45
CA LYS A 6 -30.52 23.70 -5.10
C LYS A 6 -30.34 22.23 -4.70
N ILE A 7 -31.34 21.40 -4.89
CA ILE A 7 -31.31 19.96 -4.58
C ILE A 7 -30.24 19.25 -5.44
N ALA A 8 -30.21 19.54 -6.74
CA ALA A 8 -29.19 18.97 -7.64
C ALA A 8 -27.76 19.36 -7.23
N GLY A 9 -27.53 20.61 -6.87
CA GLY A 9 -26.23 21.08 -6.36
C GLY A 9 -25.79 20.37 -5.08
N LEU A 10 -26.72 20.18 -4.13
CA LEU A 10 -26.48 19.45 -2.89
C LEU A 10 -26.10 18.00 -3.12
N ILE A 11 -26.77 17.29 -4.03
CA ILE A 11 -26.46 15.90 -4.38
C ILE A 11 -25.06 15.80 -4.99
N ILE A 12 -24.67 16.72 -5.87
CA ILE A 12 -23.34 16.74 -6.49
C ILE A 12 -22.26 16.96 -5.44
N ILE A 13 -22.45 17.86 -4.50
CA ILE A 13 -21.47 18.14 -3.41
C ILE A 13 -21.32 16.90 -2.52
N LEU A 14 -22.43 16.28 -2.13
CA LEU A 14 -22.42 15.10 -1.26
C LEU A 14 -21.74 13.91 -1.94
N THR A 15 -21.98 13.68 -3.23
CA THR A 15 -21.33 12.61 -3.99
C THR A 15 -19.85 12.86 -4.19
N THR A 16 -19.41 14.09 -4.44
CA THR A 16 -17.97 14.43 -4.57
C THR A 16 -17.22 14.28 -3.26
N CYS A 17 -17.75 14.74 -2.14
CA CYS A 17 -17.12 14.58 -0.83
C CYS A 17 -16.97 13.10 -0.44
N THR A 18 -18.01 12.28 -0.66
CA THR A 18 -17.92 10.84 -0.37
C THR A 18 -16.97 10.12 -1.31
N ALA A 19 -16.90 10.50 -2.59
CA ALA A 19 -15.96 9.92 -3.57
C ALA A 19 -14.51 10.16 -3.19
N ILE A 20 -14.13 11.36 -2.73
CA ILE A 20 -12.77 11.68 -2.29
C ILE A 20 -12.37 10.81 -1.09
N GLY A 21 -13.24 10.64 -0.10
CA GLY A 21 -13.00 9.76 1.05
C GLY A 21 -12.81 8.30 0.64
N PHE A 22 -13.58 7.84 -0.34
CA PHE A 22 -13.49 6.47 -0.86
C PHE A 22 -12.19 6.22 -1.65
N LEU A 23 -11.77 7.17 -2.48
CA LEU A 23 -10.49 7.09 -3.22
C LEU A 23 -9.29 6.99 -2.28
N LYS A 24 -9.30 7.73 -1.17
CA LYS A 24 -8.24 7.66 -0.17
C LYS A 24 -8.18 6.28 0.51
N ALA A 25 -9.33 5.72 0.86
CA ALA A 25 -9.42 4.36 1.43
C ALA A 25 -8.90 3.29 0.46
N ILE A 26 -9.18 3.41 -0.84
CA ILE A 26 -8.65 2.51 -1.88
C ILE A 26 -7.13 2.62 -1.97
N SER A 27 -6.56 3.82 -1.93
CA SER A 27 -5.11 4.04 -1.96
C SER A 27 -4.40 3.35 -0.78
N LEU A 28 -4.95 3.47 0.43
CA LEU A 28 -4.42 2.79 1.62
C LEU A 28 -4.50 1.26 1.50
N LYS A 29 -5.61 0.75 0.99
CA LYS A 29 -5.78 -0.69 0.73
C LYS A 29 -4.78 -1.21 -0.32
N LYS A 30 -4.50 -0.40 -1.36
CA LYS A 30 -3.51 -0.72 -2.38
C LYS A 30 -2.11 -0.84 -1.77
N ARG A 31 -1.73 0.07 -0.84
CA ARG A 31 -0.46 0.00 -0.11
C ARG A 31 -0.32 -1.30 0.69
N CYS A 32 -1.32 -1.66 1.50
CA CYS A 32 -1.30 -2.93 2.25
C CYS A 32 -1.11 -4.13 1.33
N LYS A 33 -1.85 -4.18 0.21
CA LYS A 33 -1.74 -5.26 -0.77
C LYS A 33 -0.33 -5.36 -1.35
N ARG A 34 0.29 -4.22 -1.73
CA ARG A 34 1.65 -4.20 -2.29
C ARG A 34 2.72 -4.65 -1.29
N LEU A 35 2.62 -4.21 -0.04
CA LEU A 35 3.51 -4.67 1.02
C LEU A 35 3.41 -6.19 1.23
N THR A 36 2.19 -6.74 1.20
CA THR A 36 1.97 -8.20 1.29
C THR A 36 2.57 -8.94 0.09
N GLU A 37 2.45 -8.40 -1.12
CA GLU A 37 3.08 -8.98 -2.32
C GLU A 37 4.62 -9.00 -2.20
N ILE A 38 5.22 -7.96 -1.65
CA ILE A 38 6.67 -7.88 -1.39
C ILE A 38 7.10 -8.95 -0.38
N ILE A 39 6.39 -9.10 0.74
CA ILE A 39 6.70 -10.16 1.73
C ILE A 39 6.59 -11.55 1.11
N ASN A 40 5.56 -11.81 0.33
CA ASN A 40 5.43 -13.09 -0.38
C ASN A 40 6.59 -13.33 -1.36
N GLY A 41 7.09 -12.28 -2.01
CA GLY A 41 8.31 -12.33 -2.81
C GLY A 41 9.54 -12.71 -1.99
N PHE A 42 9.73 -12.12 -0.80
CA PHE A 42 10.82 -12.46 0.13
C PHE A 42 10.74 -13.91 0.62
N LEU A 43 9.55 -14.41 0.95
CA LEU A 43 9.36 -15.79 1.39
C LEU A 43 9.73 -16.78 0.29
N LYS A 44 9.32 -16.52 -0.95
CA LYS A 44 9.72 -17.33 -2.12
C LYS A 44 11.21 -17.27 -2.36
N LEU A 45 11.81 -16.08 -2.25
CA LEU A 45 13.26 -15.89 -2.41
C LEU A 45 14.04 -16.67 -1.35
N LYS A 46 13.61 -16.61 -0.09
CA LYS A 46 14.20 -17.35 1.03
C LYS A 46 14.17 -18.85 0.77
N GLU A 47 13.05 -19.38 0.31
CA GLU A 47 12.91 -20.81 0.00
C GLU A 47 13.84 -21.23 -1.14
N LYS A 48 13.89 -20.47 -2.23
CA LYS A 48 14.80 -20.74 -3.36
C LYS A 48 16.29 -20.65 -2.98
N LEU A 49 16.65 -19.69 -2.11
CA LEU A 49 18.00 -19.58 -1.58
C LEU A 49 18.41 -20.82 -0.75
N ARG A 50 17.48 -21.35 0.06
CA ARG A 50 17.72 -22.60 0.83
C ARG A 50 17.98 -23.79 -0.08
N LEU A 51 17.27 -23.87 -1.20
CA LEU A 51 17.43 -24.94 -2.20
C LEU A 51 18.63 -24.73 -3.11
N ARG A 52 19.37 -23.61 -2.98
CA ARG A 52 20.53 -23.24 -3.81
C ARG A 52 20.24 -23.31 -5.33
N VAL A 53 19.03 -22.94 -5.73
CA VAL A 53 18.58 -23.00 -7.13
C VAL A 53 18.86 -21.67 -7.84
N GLY A 54 19.80 -21.65 -8.77
CA GLY A 54 19.95 -20.58 -9.77
C GLY A 54 20.85 -19.43 -9.38
N ASP A 55 21.04 -18.51 -10.34
CA ASP A 55 21.79 -17.26 -10.17
C ASP A 55 20.96 -16.25 -9.36
N LYS A 56 21.61 -15.54 -8.44
CA LYS A 56 20.98 -14.60 -7.49
C LYS A 56 20.17 -13.51 -8.20
N LYS A 57 20.67 -12.96 -9.30
CA LYS A 57 19.94 -11.94 -10.09
C LYS A 57 18.67 -12.50 -10.73
N ARG A 58 18.76 -13.72 -11.24
CA ARG A 58 17.59 -14.41 -11.84
C ARG A 58 16.53 -14.70 -10.81
N LEU A 59 16.94 -15.12 -9.61
CA LEU A 59 16.03 -15.35 -8.48
C LEU A 59 15.24 -14.10 -8.09
N LEU A 60 15.90 -12.94 -8.07
CA LEU A 60 15.21 -11.66 -7.83
C LEU A 60 14.13 -11.38 -8.87
N CYS A 61 14.46 -11.52 -10.16
CA CYS A 61 13.49 -11.29 -11.24
C CYS A 61 12.30 -12.28 -11.15
N GLU A 62 12.55 -13.53 -10.81
CA GLU A 62 11.50 -14.55 -10.68
C GLU A 62 10.60 -14.33 -9.45
N CYS A 63 11.16 -13.84 -8.33
CA CYS A 63 10.40 -13.64 -7.09
C CYS A 63 9.64 -12.31 -7.05
N PHE A 64 10.21 -11.25 -7.63
CA PHE A 64 9.65 -9.90 -7.58
C PHE A 64 9.12 -9.39 -8.92
N GLY A 65 9.38 -10.09 -10.02
CA GLY A 65 8.89 -9.71 -11.34
C GLY A 65 9.37 -8.32 -11.78
N SER A 66 8.48 -7.55 -12.41
CA SER A 66 8.79 -6.17 -12.80
C SER A 66 8.72 -5.24 -11.60
N GLN A 67 9.87 -4.68 -11.17
CA GLN A 67 10.00 -3.76 -10.03
C GLN A 67 9.04 -2.56 -10.11
N HIS A 68 8.77 -2.08 -11.31
CA HIS A 68 7.92 -0.91 -11.52
C HIS A 68 6.48 -1.14 -11.02
N ASN A 69 5.95 -2.34 -11.17
CA ASN A 69 4.60 -2.68 -10.73
C ASN A 69 4.48 -2.84 -9.21
N LEU A 70 5.57 -3.22 -8.53
CA LEU A 70 5.57 -3.42 -7.07
C LEU A 70 5.65 -2.11 -6.29
N THR A 71 6.33 -1.10 -6.83
CA THR A 71 6.52 0.19 -6.14
C THR A 71 5.32 1.14 -6.28
N GLU A 72 4.41 0.86 -7.21
CA GLU A 72 3.22 1.68 -7.41
C GLU A 72 2.25 1.61 -6.23
N GLY A 73 2.01 2.75 -5.59
CA GLY A 73 1.11 2.87 -4.43
C GLY A 73 1.79 2.68 -3.07
N LEU A 74 3.11 2.52 -3.03
CA LEU A 74 3.92 2.51 -1.81
C LEU A 74 4.32 3.93 -1.39
N LYS A 75 4.61 4.12 -0.10
CA LYS A 75 5.24 5.36 0.40
C LYS A 75 6.72 5.38 0.00
N LYS A 76 7.32 6.57 -0.05
CA LYS A 76 8.75 6.75 -0.38
C LYS A 76 9.67 5.93 0.54
N GLU A 77 9.33 5.83 1.82
CA GLU A 77 10.06 5.05 2.82
C GLU A 77 10.07 3.55 2.48
N ASP A 78 8.91 3.00 2.08
CA ASP A 78 8.76 1.60 1.71
C ASP A 78 9.58 1.30 0.44
N ILE A 79 9.59 2.23 -0.53
CA ILE A 79 10.37 2.12 -1.78
C ILE A 79 11.87 2.18 -1.48
N THR A 80 12.31 3.09 -0.61
CA THR A 80 13.72 3.21 -0.21
C THR A 80 14.19 1.92 0.45
N LEU A 81 13.42 1.37 1.40
CA LEU A 81 13.72 0.12 2.07
C LEU A 81 13.84 -1.06 1.09
N PHE A 82 12.95 -1.13 0.11
CA PHE A 82 13.00 -2.17 -0.92
C PHE A 82 14.22 -2.02 -1.84
N ASN A 83 14.54 -0.80 -2.25
CA ASN A 83 15.72 -0.51 -3.07
C ASN A 83 17.03 -0.81 -2.32
N ASP A 84 17.10 -0.51 -1.03
CA ASP A 84 18.27 -0.84 -0.19
C ASP A 84 18.50 -2.35 -0.14
N PHE A 85 17.43 -3.15 -0.05
CA PHE A 85 17.54 -4.59 -0.18
C PHE A 85 18.11 -5.00 -1.54
N LEU A 86 17.52 -4.48 -2.63
CA LEU A 86 17.95 -4.83 -3.99
C LEU A 86 19.41 -4.49 -4.27
N ASN A 87 19.88 -3.35 -3.77
CA ASN A 87 21.26 -2.89 -3.93
C ASN A 87 22.27 -3.73 -3.13
N THR A 88 21.85 -4.26 -2.00
CA THR A 88 22.72 -5.05 -1.11
C THR A 88 22.64 -6.55 -1.37
N PHE A 89 21.61 -7.02 -2.04
CA PHE A 89 21.42 -8.44 -2.34
C PHE A 89 22.42 -8.95 -3.35
N GLY A 90 22.99 -10.12 -3.08
CA GLY A 90 23.94 -10.78 -3.98
C GLY A 90 25.41 -10.52 -3.65
N SER A 91 25.71 -9.65 -2.67
CA SER A 91 27.08 -9.33 -2.26
C SER A 91 27.71 -10.33 -1.28
N GLY A 92 26.88 -11.17 -0.63
CA GLY A 92 27.30 -12.11 0.40
C GLY A 92 27.19 -13.59 -0.02
N ASP A 93 27.55 -14.46 0.92
CA ASP A 93 27.30 -15.89 0.80
C ASP A 93 25.81 -16.23 1.03
N THR A 94 25.41 -17.47 0.75
CA THR A 94 24.00 -17.89 0.85
C THR A 94 23.44 -17.73 2.26
N HIS A 95 24.27 -17.97 3.30
CA HIS A 95 23.82 -17.84 4.68
C HIS A 95 23.55 -16.38 5.06
N SER A 96 24.45 -15.48 4.68
CA SER A 96 24.29 -14.03 4.89
C SER A 96 23.08 -13.48 4.15
N GLU A 97 22.82 -13.95 2.93
CA GLU A 97 21.63 -13.54 2.16
C GLU A 97 20.33 -14.04 2.80
N LEU A 98 20.32 -15.25 3.38
CA LEU A 98 19.16 -15.75 4.12
C LEU A 98 18.87 -14.90 5.35
N GLN A 99 19.89 -14.57 6.16
CA GLN A 99 19.73 -13.70 7.33
C GLN A 99 19.24 -12.32 6.92
N ARG A 100 19.75 -11.78 5.81
CA ARG A 100 19.30 -10.50 5.26
C ARG A 100 17.84 -10.54 4.85
N CYS A 101 17.40 -11.59 4.14
CA CYS A 101 15.98 -11.78 3.80
C CYS A 101 15.10 -11.81 5.06
N GLU A 102 15.52 -12.52 6.11
CA GLU A 102 14.77 -12.58 7.38
C GLU A 102 14.66 -11.22 8.06
N ALA A 103 15.75 -10.45 8.09
CA ALA A 103 15.75 -9.10 8.64
C ALA A 103 14.79 -8.17 7.87
N PHE A 104 14.82 -8.19 6.54
CA PHE A 104 13.92 -7.37 5.72
C PHE A 104 12.46 -7.83 5.81
N ILE A 105 12.18 -9.13 5.92
CA ILE A 105 10.82 -9.63 6.20
C ILE A 105 10.30 -9.01 7.50
N GLY A 106 11.08 -9.02 8.58
CA GLY A 106 10.69 -8.40 9.85
C GLY A 106 10.42 -6.89 9.73
N LEU A 107 11.22 -6.16 8.97
CA LEU A 107 11.01 -4.74 8.71
C LEU A 107 9.72 -4.48 7.90
N PHE A 108 9.45 -5.30 6.89
CA PHE A 108 8.23 -5.18 6.09
C PHE A 108 6.98 -5.62 6.86
N ASP A 109 7.07 -6.58 7.78
CA ASP A 109 5.97 -6.95 8.68
C ASP A 109 5.54 -5.75 9.54
N ILE A 110 6.49 -5.01 10.11
CA ILE A 110 6.20 -3.77 10.84
C ILE A 110 5.51 -2.75 9.92
N LYS A 111 5.97 -2.61 8.67
CA LYS A 111 5.34 -1.71 7.69
C LYS A 111 3.92 -2.13 7.31
N ILE A 112 3.62 -3.42 7.27
CA ILE A 112 2.26 -3.93 7.06
C ILE A 112 1.37 -3.62 8.26
N ASP A 113 1.86 -3.82 9.48
CA ASP A 113 1.10 -3.50 10.69
C ASP A 113 0.77 -2.00 10.75
N GLU A 114 1.75 -1.13 10.46
CA GLU A 114 1.53 0.31 10.31
C GLU A 114 0.47 0.64 9.24
N ALA A 115 0.59 0.04 8.05
CA ALA A 115 -0.32 0.29 6.94
C ALA A 115 -1.74 -0.22 7.23
N THR A 116 -1.86 -1.34 7.95
CA THR A 116 -3.15 -1.92 8.35
C THR A 116 -3.82 -1.07 9.43
N ALA A 117 -3.06 -0.61 10.42
CA ALA A 117 -3.56 0.31 11.44
C ALA A 117 -4.00 1.64 10.81
N GLU A 118 -3.22 2.17 9.88
CA GLU A 118 -3.55 3.38 9.11
C GLU A 118 -4.82 3.17 8.26
N LEU A 119 -4.96 2.01 7.62
CA LEU A 119 -6.15 1.66 6.85
C LEU A 119 -7.40 1.61 7.74
N ASN A 120 -7.32 0.94 8.89
CA ASN A 120 -8.46 0.77 9.79
C ASN A 120 -8.90 2.09 10.42
N SER A 121 -7.96 2.91 10.88
CA SER A 121 -8.28 4.18 11.52
C SER A 121 -8.70 5.26 10.51
N GLN A 122 -7.93 5.45 9.46
CA GLN A 122 -8.17 6.53 8.50
C GLN A 122 -9.32 6.22 7.54
N ALA A 123 -9.52 4.97 7.12
CA ALA A 123 -10.63 4.63 6.24
C ALA A 123 -11.99 4.88 6.90
N GLN A 124 -12.12 4.59 8.18
CA GLN A 124 -13.33 4.90 8.95
C GLN A 124 -13.52 6.42 9.10
N LEU A 125 -12.44 7.15 9.43
CA LEU A 125 -12.48 8.60 9.56
C LEU A 125 -12.86 9.29 8.25
N TYR A 126 -12.26 8.91 7.13
CA TYR A 126 -12.58 9.52 5.82
C TYR A 126 -14.00 9.25 5.36
N LYS A 127 -14.53 8.05 5.62
CA LYS A 127 -15.94 7.72 5.34
C LYS A 127 -16.89 8.56 6.20
N GLY A 128 -16.62 8.64 7.51
CA GLY A 128 -17.43 9.42 8.45
C GLY A 128 -17.35 10.91 8.20
N LEU A 129 -16.16 11.46 7.95
CA LEU A 129 -15.96 12.88 7.68
C LEU A 129 -16.62 13.30 6.34
N GLY A 130 -16.49 12.48 5.31
CA GLY A 130 -17.13 12.74 4.03
C GLY A 130 -18.67 12.84 4.16
N PHE A 131 -19.29 11.92 4.93
CA PHE A 131 -20.70 11.95 5.21
C PHE A 131 -21.11 13.15 6.06
N LEU A 132 -20.38 13.43 7.15
CA LEU A 132 -20.64 14.58 8.03
C LEU A 132 -20.49 15.91 7.30
N CYS A 133 -19.45 16.11 6.51
CA CYS A 133 -19.28 17.31 5.69
C CYS A 133 -20.45 17.48 4.71
N GLY A 134 -20.89 16.39 4.06
CA GLY A 134 -22.05 16.42 3.18
C GLY A 134 -23.33 16.85 3.90
N VAL A 135 -23.61 16.31 5.08
CA VAL A 135 -24.76 16.68 5.92
C VAL A 135 -24.68 18.15 6.38
N PHE A 136 -23.49 18.59 6.84
CA PHE A 136 -23.28 19.98 7.26
C PHE A 136 -23.57 20.98 6.13
N ILE A 137 -23.08 20.70 4.93
CA ILE A 137 -23.33 21.54 3.75
C ILE A 137 -24.82 21.53 3.40
N CYS A 138 -25.50 20.38 3.48
CA CYS A 138 -26.94 20.29 3.27
C CYS A 138 -27.73 21.17 4.24
N ILE A 139 -27.37 21.17 5.53
CA ILE A 139 -28.04 22.00 6.55
C ILE A 139 -27.79 23.49 6.31
N PHE A 140 -26.60 23.86 5.88
CA PHE A 140 -26.24 25.27 5.65
C PHE A 140 -26.93 25.88 4.42
N PHE A 141 -27.27 25.05 3.42
CA PHE A 141 -27.94 25.53 2.20
C PHE A 141 -29.48 25.33 2.20
N LEU A 142 -30.04 24.69 3.22
CA LEU A 142 -31.46 24.51 3.38
C LEU A 142 -32.11 25.70 4.07
#